data_664f790f2c29239de954c4d41144a2eb
#
_entry.id   664f790f2c29239de954c4d41144a2eb
#
_cell.length_a   1.000
_cell.length_b   1.000
_cell.length_c   1.000
_cell.angle_alpha   90.00
_cell.angle_beta   90.00
_cell.angle_gamma   90.00
#
_symmetry.space_group_name_H-M   'P 1'
#
loop_
_entity.id
_entity.type
_entity.pdbx_description
1 polymer ?
#
loop_
_entity_poly.entity_id
_entity_poly.type
_entity_poly.pdbx_seq_one_letter_code
_entity_poly.pdbx_strand_id
1 'polypeptide(L)'
;MKLSQFKFRLPEDLIAQHPVEHRDEARLMVVNRKTGEIEHKVFKDILEYFGEGDVMVFNDTKVFPALLYGNKEKTGARIEGFLLRERNAD
;
A
#
# COMPACT_ATOMS: atom_id res chain seq x y z
N MET A 1 -7.30 13.80 -16.48
CA MET A 1 -6.33 14.00 -15.40
C MET A 1 -4.92 13.96 -15.95
N LYS A 2 -4.09 14.94 -15.59
CA LYS A 2 -2.67 14.96 -15.99
C LYS A 2 -1.82 14.36 -14.88
N LEU A 3 -0.79 13.60 -15.24
CA LEU A 3 0.17 13.05 -14.28
C LEU A 3 0.83 14.14 -13.42
N SER A 4 1.04 15.32 -14.00
CA SER A 4 1.63 16.45 -13.27
C SER A 4 0.80 16.91 -12.07
N GLN A 5 -0.51 16.66 -12.06
CA GLN A 5 -1.40 16.98 -10.93
C GLN A 5 -1.15 16.11 -9.69
N PHE A 6 -0.47 14.98 -9.87
CA PHE A 6 -0.12 14.06 -8.79
C PHE A 6 1.33 14.19 -8.35
N LYS A 7 2.07 15.11 -8.98
CA LYS A 7 3.48 15.31 -8.68
C LYS A 7 3.64 16.22 -7.45
N PHE A 8 4.32 15.71 -6.44
CA PHE A 8 4.63 16.48 -5.24
C PHE A 8 5.96 16.02 -4.65
N ARG A 9 6.53 16.85 -3.79
CA ARG A 9 7.76 16.50 -3.07
C ARG A 9 7.39 15.64 -1.85
N LEU A 10 7.90 14.41 -1.81
CA LEU A 10 7.74 13.52 -0.67
C LEU A 10 9.07 13.42 0.07
N PRO A 11 9.19 14.00 1.29
CA PRO A 11 10.37 13.80 2.11
C PRO A 11 10.53 12.33 2.51
N GLU A 12 11.77 11.81 2.47
CA GLU A 12 12.04 10.40 2.78
C GLU A 12 11.70 10.03 4.22
N ASP A 13 11.84 10.95 5.16
CA ASP A 13 11.52 10.74 6.56
C ASP A 13 10.02 10.52 6.83
N LEU A 14 9.17 10.87 5.87
CA LEU A 14 7.72 10.61 5.96
C LEU A 14 7.32 9.23 5.47
N ILE A 15 8.25 8.49 4.87
CA ILE A 15 8.00 7.13 4.40
C ILE A 15 8.29 6.16 5.54
N ALA A 16 7.25 5.43 5.97
CA ALA A 16 7.40 4.44 7.04
C ALA A 16 8.34 3.31 6.60
N GLN A 17 9.26 2.93 7.49
CA GLN A 17 10.21 1.83 7.27
C GLN A 17 9.74 0.52 7.90
N HIS A 18 8.85 0.62 8.88
CA HIS A 18 8.34 -0.54 9.61
C HIS A 18 6.83 -0.40 9.82
N PRO A 19 6.07 -1.51 9.77
CA PRO A 19 4.66 -1.46 10.14
C PRO A 19 4.51 -1.22 11.65
N VAL A 20 3.32 -0.78 12.06
CA VAL A 20 2.98 -0.71 13.47
C VAL A 20 2.94 -2.12 14.09
N GLU A 21 3.18 -2.22 15.39
CA GLU A 21 3.19 -3.50 16.09
C GLU A 21 1.82 -4.21 16.01
N HIS A 22 0.74 -3.45 16.25
CA HIS A 22 -0.63 -3.96 16.11
C HIS A 22 -1.31 -3.28 14.93
N ARG A 23 -1.84 -4.06 14.00
CA ARG A 23 -2.37 -3.57 12.72
C ARG A 23 -3.54 -2.60 12.90
N ASP A 24 -4.36 -2.78 13.92
CA ASP A 24 -5.50 -1.92 14.22
C ASP A 24 -5.09 -0.58 14.86
N GLU A 25 -3.83 -0.44 15.24
CA GLU A 25 -3.26 0.81 15.74
C GLU A 25 -2.61 1.66 14.65
N ALA A 26 -2.68 1.24 13.40
CA ALA A 26 -2.22 2.04 12.27
C ALA A 26 -2.98 3.37 12.21
N ARG A 27 -2.33 4.40 11.67
CA ARG A 27 -2.97 5.71 11.51
C ARG A 27 -4.07 5.64 10.46
N LEU A 28 -5.17 6.34 10.75
CA LEU A 28 -6.32 6.46 9.86
C LEU A 28 -6.52 7.93 9.52
N MET A 29 -6.59 8.22 8.22
CA MET A 29 -7.00 9.55 7.76
C MET A 29 -8.45 9.47 7.28
N VAL A 30 -9.31 10.31 7.84
CA VAL A 30 -10.71 10.40 7.47
C VAL A 30 -10.91 11.71 6.71
N VAL A 31 -11.38 11.61 5.47
CA VAL A 31 -11.61 12.77 4.62
C VAL A 31 -13.10 12.88 4.30
N ASN A 32 -13.70 14.00 4.65
CA ASN A 32 -15.08 14.30 4.26
C ASN A 32 -15.07 14.90 2.85
N ARG A 33 -15.63 14.16 1.90
CA ARG A 33 -15.61 14.59 0.48
C ARG A 33 -16.44 15.84 0.22
N LYS A 34 -17.44 16.11 1.02
CA LYS A 34 -18.32 17.29 0.84
C LYS A 34 -17.70 18.55 1.40
N THR A 35 -17.10 18.48 2.59
CA THR A 35 -16.55 19.65 3.29
C THR A 35 -15.04 19.79 3.08
N GLY A 36 -14.35 18.73 2.71
CA GLY A 36 -12.90 18.70 2.60
C GLY A 36 -12.20 18.57 3.95
N GLU A 37 -12.92 18.41 5.04
CA GLU A 37 -12.33 18.24 6.36
C GLU A 37 -11.54 16.95 6.45
N ILE A 38 -10.39 17.02 7.12
CA ILE A 38 -9.50 15.88 7.34
C ILE A 38 -9.35 15.67 8.85
N GLU A 39 -9.60 14.45 9.30
CA GLU A 39 -9.39 14.03 10.67
C GLU A 39 -8.33 12.93 10.72
N HIS A 40 -7.49 12.95 11.75
CA HIS A 40 -6.48 11.93 11.99
C HIS A 40 -6.89 11.08 13.19
N LYS A 41 -7.06 9.80 12.96
CA LYS A 41 -7.50 8.82 13.96
C LYS A 41 -6.61 7.59 13.94
N VAL A 42 -6.98 6.58 14.70
CA VAL A 42 -6.35 5.28 14.69
C VAL A 42 -7.28 4.31 13.96
N PHE A 43 -6.74 3.32 13.27
CA PHE A 43 -7.53 2.44 12.39
C PHE A 43 -8.71 1.76 13.08
N LYS A 44 -8.57 1.38 14.34
CA LYS A 44 -9.68 0.79 15.13
C LYS A 44 -10.90 1.71 15.25
N ASP A 45 -10.72 3.02 15.10
CA ASP A 45 -11.82 4.00 15.12
C ASP A 45 -12.71 3.92 13.89
N ILE A 46 -12.32 3.12 12.87
CA ILE A 46 -13.13 2.92 11.67
C ILE A 46 -14.51 2.37 11.99
N LEU A 47 -14.65 1.65 13.10
CA LEU A 47 -15.93 1.09 13.55
C LEU A 47 -16.99 2.16 13.81
N GLU A 48 -16.58 3.39 14.12
CA GLU A 48 -17.48 4.52 14.32
C GLU A 48 -18.17 4.99 13.04
N TYR A 49 -17.62 4.65 11.89
CA TYR A 49 -18.10 5.11 10.57
C TYR A 49 -19.02 4.13 9.87
N PHE A 50 -19.12 2.92 10.38
CA PHE A 50 -19.92 1.86 9.76
C PHE A 50 -20.98 1.36 10.72
N GLY A 51 -22.13 1.02 10.15
CA GLY A 51 -23.26 0.50 10.88
C GLY A 51 -23.95 -0.62 10.12
N GLU A 52 -25.08 -1.05 10.66
CA GLU A 52 -25.92 -2.06 10.03
C GLU A 52 -26.34 -1.58 8.62
N GLY A 53 -26.23 -2.48 7.65
CA GLY A 53 -26.57 -2.17 6.26
C GLY A 53 -25.39 -1.69 5.41
N ASP A 54 -24.27 -1.31 6.02
CA ASP A 54 -23.08 -0.96 5.28
C ASP A 54 -22.39 -2.20 4.73
N VAL A 55 -21.75 -2.07 3.58
CA VAL A 55 -21.01 -3.16 2.93
C VAL A 55 -19.56 -2.73 2.72
N MET A 56 -18.63 -3.58 3.13
CA MET A 56 -17.20 -3.38 2.89
C MET A 56 -16.69 -4.47 1.95
N VAL A 57 -15.96 -4.06 0.93
CA VAL A 57 -15.37 -4.97 -0.04
C VAL A 57 -13.85 -4.98 0.16
N PHE A 58 -13.29 -6.16 0.37
CA PHE A 58 -11.86 -6.34 0.58
C PHE A 58 -11.26 -7.22 -0.51
N ASN A 59 -9.98 -6.97 -0.78
CA ASN A 59 -9.18 -7.88 -1.58
C ASN A 59 -8.49 -8.86 -0.62
N ASP A 60 -8.77 -10.16 -0.77
CA ASP A 60 -8.13 -11.21 0.04
C ASP A 60 -7.13 -12.04 -0.77
N THR A 61 -6.66 -11.50 -1.88
CA THR A 61 -5.64 -12.13 -2.71
C THR A 61 -4.37 -12.36 -1.90
N LYS A 62 -3.87 -13.59 -1.94
CA LYS A 62 -2.60 -13.92 -1.30
C LYS A 62 -1.45 -13.46 -2.16
N VAL A 63 -0.62 -12.59 -1.61
CA VAL A 63 0.57 -12.09 -2.30
C VAL A 63 1.75 -13.01 -1.99
N PHE A 64 2.51 -13.35 -3.01
CA PHE A 64 3.77 -14.07 -2.85
C PHE A 64 4.95 -13.16 -3.27
N PRO A 65 6.17 -13.41 -2.78
CA PRO A 65 7.33 -12.62 -3.19
C PRO A 65 7.59 -12.77 -4.69
N ALA A 66 7.44 -11.68 -5.44
CA ALA A 66 7.60 -11.66 -6.88
C ALA A 66 8.86 -10.91 -7.33
N LEU A 67 9.50 -10.15 -6.44
CA LEU A 67 10.73 -9.42 -6.73
C LEU A 67 11.92 -10.34 -6.47
N LEU A 68 12.69 -10.57 -7.54
CA LEU A 68 13.87 -11.43 -7.50
C LEU A 68 15.13 -10.58 -7.66
N TYR A 69 16.15 -10.90 -6.91
CA TYR A 69 17.46 -10.26 -6.99
C TYR A 69 18.49 -11.25 -7.52
N GLY A 70 19.34 -10.79 -8.38
CA GLY A 70 20.45 -11.58 -8.89
C GLY A 70 21.61 -10.69 -9.26
N ASN A 71 22.72 -11.30 -9.65
CA ASN A 71 23.90 -10.58 -10.11
C ASN A 71 24.24 -10.99 -11.55
N LYS A 72 24.72 -10.03 -12.32
CA LYS A 72 25.24 -10.34 -13.66
C LYS A 72 26.48 -11.20 -13.53
N GLU A 73 26.51 -12.29 -14.30
CA GLU A 73 27.61 -13.26 -14.28
C GLU A 73 28.98 -12.64 -14.56
N LYS A 74 29.05 -11.75 -15.57
CA LYS A 74 30.33 -11.14 -15.98
C LYS A 74 30.76 -9.94 -15.16
N THR A 75 29.84 -9.13 -14.68
CA THR A 75 30.16 -7.85 -14.00
C THR A 75 29.84 -7.84 -12.52
N GLY A 76 29.06 -8.81 -12.02
CA GLY A 76 28.58 -8.82 -10.64
C GLY A 76 27.53 -7.76 -10.33
N ALA A 77 27.07 -7.00 -11.32
CA ALA A 77 26.07 -5.96 -11.11
C ALA A 77 24.74 -6.57 -10.66
N ARG A 78 24.10 -5.95 -9.66
CA ARG A 78 22.83 -6.39 -9.12
C ARG A 78 21.70 -6.21 -10.16
N ILE A 79 20.88 -7.25 -10.31
CA ILE A 79 19.73 -7.26 -11.20
C ILE A 79 18.49 -7.51 -10.36
N GLU A 80 17.38 -6.81 -10.70
CA GLU A 80 16.06 -7.04 -10.14
C GLU A 80 15.12 -7.55 -11.22
N GLY A 81 14.32 -8.55 -10.87
CA GLY A 81 13.32 -9.10 -11.78
C GLY A 81 12.00 -9.33 -11.07
N PHE A 82 10.90 -9.20 -11.81
CA PHE A 82 9.56 -9.45 -11.29
C PHE A 82 8.92 -10.66 -11.96
N LEU A 83 8.26 -11.49 -11.14
CA LEU A 83 7.39 -12.54 -11.64
C LEU A 83 6.04 -11.91 -12.01
N LEU A 84 5.70 -11.93 -13.31
CA LEU A 84 4.45 -11.35 -13.78
C LEU A 84 3.28 -12.33 -13.67
N ARG A 85 3.55 -13.61 -13.97
CA ARG A 85 2.57 -14.69 -13.85
C ARG A 85 3.26 -16.05 -13.95
N GLU A 86 2.62 -17.04 -13.37
CA GLU A 86 3.02 -18.42 -13.54
C GLU A 86 2.49 -18.97 -14.88
N ARG A 87 3.32 -19.68 -15.60
CA ARG A 87 2.91 -20.46 -16.78
C ARG A 87 2.95 -21.93 -16.43
N ASN A 88 1.90 -22.64 -16.79
CA ASN A 88 1.91 -24.08 -16.70
C ASN A 88 2.94 -24.67 -17.65
N ALA A 89 3.60 -25.76 -17.23
CA ALA A 89 4.70 -26.38 -17.95
C ALA A 89 4.25 -27.28 -19.13
N ASP A 90 3.11 -27.03 -19.70
CA ASP A 90 2.56 -27.83 -20.80
C ASP A 90 3.18 -27.46 -22.14
#